data_ec4f6fe090c28cde38921866560179b3
#
_entry.id   ec4f6fe090c28cde38921866560179b3
#
_cell.length_a   1.000
_cell.length_b   1.000
_cell.length_c   1.000
_cell.angle_alpha   90.00
_cell.angle_beta   90.00
_cell.angle_gamma   90.00
#
_symmetry.space_group_name_H-M   'P 1'
#
loop_
_entity.id
_entity.type
_entity.pdbx_description
1 polymer ?
#
loop_
_entity_poly.entity_id
_entity_poly.type
_entity_poly.pdbx_seq_one_letter_code
_entity_poly.pdbx_strand_id
1 'polypeptide(L)'
;MPKFAANLTFLFNELPFMERFAAAAGAGFRAVEYMAPYPYRADELKAALKANGLVQALFNLPAGDWSNGERGMACIPGREVEFRKGLATAIEYAHAIDCRKINCLAGKLPADVSRDEARATMIANLTYAAAELKREGIRLVTEPINCFDVPGYFVNRTTEALAILDSVDSDNLFIQYDIYHAQRMEGELGNTLRNLLPRIGHIQIADNPGRHEPGSGEINYAWIFRLLDAIGYDDWVGCEYNPKTTTAAGLGWMKTLVGP
;
A
#
# COMPACT_ATOMS: atom_id res chain seq x y z
N MET A 1 -0.31 -10.07 -18.33
CA MET A 1 -1.26 -10.24 -17.19
C MET A 1 -0.68 -9.62 -15.94
N PRO A 2 -1.45 -8.90 -15.14
CA PRO A 2 -0.96 -8.32 -13.90
C PRO A 2 -0.38 -9.39 -12.96
N LYS A 3 0.68 -9.03 -12.23
CA LYS A 3 1.31 -9.87 -11.21
C LYS A 3 0.70 -9.52 -9.86
N PHE A 4 0.13 -10.48 -9.14
CA PHE A 4 -0.54 -10.22 -7.86
C PHE A 4 0.33 -10.55 -6.66
N ALA A 5 0.29 -9.66 -5.64
CA ALA A 5 0.86 -9.87 -4.32
C ALA A 5 -0.27 -10.08 -3.31
N ALA A 6 -0.18 -11.11 -2.47
CA ALA A 6 -1.14 -11.30 -1.40
C ALA A 6 -0.85 -10.32 -0.25
N ASN A 7 -1.83 -9.50 0.14
CA ASN A 7 -1.68 -8.70 1.35
C ASN A 7 -1.98 -9.55 2.58
N LEU A 8 -0.93 -9.97 3.30
CA LEU A 8 -1.05 -10.88 4.44
C LEU A 8 -1.66 -10.24 5.70
N THR A 9 -1.90 -8.93 5.70
CA THR A 9 -2.70 -8.30 6.75
C THR A 9 -4.16 -8.70 6.62
N PHE A 10 -4.66 -8.86 5.40
CA PHE A 10 -6.06 -9.12 5.07
C PHE A 10 -6.31 -10.57 4.64
N LEU A 11 -5.46 -11.13 3.77
CA LEU A 11 -5.60 -12.47 3.24
C LEU A 11 -4.99 -13.51 4.18
N PHE A 12 -5.59 -14.70 4.18
CA PHE A 12 -5.19 -15.82 5.05
C PHE A 12 -5.23 -15.47 6.54
N ASN A 13 -6.02 -14.45 6.93
CA ASN A 13 -6.13 -13.98 8.31
C ASN A 13 -6.79 -14.99 9.26
N GLU A 14 -7.35 -16.05 8.73
CA GLU A 14 -7.78 -17.24 9.45
C GLU A 14 -6.62 -18.06 10.04
N LEU A 15 -5.36 -17.77 9.63
CA LEU A 15 -4.14 -18.42 10.09
C LEU A 15 -3.27 -17.48 10.92
N PRO A 16 -2.40 -18.01 11.81
CA PRO A 16 -1.32 -17.25 12.42
C PRO A 16 -0.45 -16.58 11.33
N PHE A 17 0.02 -15.35 11.58
CA PHE A 17 0.67 -14.54 10.55
C PHE A 17 1.82 -15.26 9.83
N MET A 18 2.71 -15.94 10.57
CA MET A 18 3.87 -16.62 9.96
C MET A 18 3.49 -17.82 9.08
N GLU A 19 2.30 -18.39 9.26
CA GLU A 19 1.78 -19.49 8.41
C GLU A 19 1.18 -18.97 7.11
N ARG A 20 0.82 -17.68 7.04
CA ARG A 20 0.21 -17.05 5.85
C ARG A 20 1.15 -17.04 4.64
N PHE A 21 2.46 -17.03 4.84
CA PHE A 21 3.45 -17.11 3.76
C PHE A 21 3.32 -18.42 2.98
N ALA A 22 3.27 -19.54 3.68
CA ALA A 22 3.10 -20.85 3.05
C ALA A 22 1.73 -20.98 2.37
N ALA A 23 0.66 -20.45 3.00
CA ALA A 23 -0.68 -20.44 2.43
C ALA A 23 -0.74 -19.61 1.13
N ALA A 24 -0.12 -18.43 1.10
CA ALA A 24 -0.06 -17.58 -0.09
C ALA A 24 0.70 -18.26 -1.23
N ALA A 25 1.87 -18.85 -0.95
CA ALA A 25 2.63 -19.61 -1.94
C ALA A 25 1.85 -20.83 -2.46
N GLY A 26 1.19 -21.57 -1.58
CA GLY A 26 0.32 -22.71 -1.93
C GLY A 26 -0.88 -22.31 -2.78
N ALA A 27 -1.39 -21.09 -2.62
CA ALA A 27 -2.45 -20.51 -3.44
C ALA A 27 -1.95 -19.95 -4.78
N GLY A 28 -0.65 -19.99 -5.06
CA GLY A 28 -0.06 -19.60 -6.33
C GLY A 28 0.51 -18.19 -6.38
N PHE A 29 0.47 -17.42 -5.29
CA PHE A 29 1.13 -16.12 -5.23
C PHE A 29 2.65 -16.27 -5.29
N ARG A 30 3.32 -15.28 -5.87
CA ARG A 30 4.78 -15.19 -5.95
C ARG A 30 5.32 -13.98 -5.18
N ALA A 31 4.43 -13.11 -4.72
CA ALA A 31 4.77 -11.97 -3.88
C ALA A 31 3.73 -11.80 -2.78
N VAL A 32 4.18 -11.17 -1.71
CA VAL A 32 3.34 -10.78 -0.58
C VAL A 32 3.61 -9.33 -0.20
N GLU A 33 2.65 -8.72 0.43
CA GLU A 33 2.76 -7.44 1.13
C GLU A 33 2.03 -7.52 2.47
N TYR A 34 2.31 -6.61 3.36
CA TYR A 34 1.59 -6.46 4.63
C TYR A 34 1.89 -5.10 5.24
N MET A 35 0.99 -4.62 6.10
CA MET A 35 1.10 -3.27 6.64
C MET A 35 2.32 -3.08 7.53
N ALA A 36 2.58 -4.01 8.49
CA ALA A 36 3.60 -3.80 9.50
C ALA A 36 4.44 -5.07 9.76
N PRO A 37 5.74 -5.05 9.41
CA PRO A 37 6.67 -6.15 9.76
C PRO A 37 7.09 -6.13 11.22
N TYR A 38 7.02 -5.01 11.89
CA TYR A 38 7.69 -4.68 13.16
C TYR A 38 7.36 -5.57 14.37
N PRO A 39 6.19 -6.24 14.46
CA PRO A 39 5.93 -7.22 15.52
C PRO A 39 6.75 -8.52 15.39
N TYR A 40 7.42 -8.74 14.26
CA TYR A 40 8.16 -9.96 13.95
C TYR A 40 9.63 -9.65 13.74
N ARG A 41 10.50 -10.61 14.03
CA ARG A 41 11.93 -10.47 13.77
C ARG A 41 12.19 -10.47 12.26
N ALA A 42 13.07 -9.59 11.79
CA ALA A 42 13.37 -9.46 10.37
C ALA A 42 13.99 -10.75 9.77
N ASP A 43 14.78 -11.49 10.55
CA ASP A 43 15.36 -12.77 10.13
C ASP A 43 14.30 -13.89 9.99
N GLU A 44 13.26 -13.89 10.83
CA GLU A 44 12.12 -14.82 10.71
C GLU A 44 11.31 -14.53 9.44
N LEU A 45 11.03 -13.25 9.17
CA LEU A 45 10.35 -12.84 7.94
C LEU A 45 11.14 -13.22 6.69
N LYS A 46 12.45 -12.96 6.69
CA LYS A 46 13.36 -13.37 5.61
C LYS A 46 13.33 -14.88 5.39
N ALA A 47 13.38 -15.67 6.47
CA ALA A 47 13.33 -17.12 6.39
C ALA A 47 11.99 -17.60 5.80
N ALA A 48 10.85 -17.01 6.21
CA ALA A 48 9.54 -17.34 5.70
C ALA A 48 9.40 -17.02 4.19
N LEU A 49 9.85 -15.83 3.76
CA LEU A 49 9.88 -15.46 2.34
C LEU A 49 10.71 -16.45 1.52
N LYS A 50 11.95 -16.73 1.97
CA LYS A 50 12.86 -17.65 1.28
C LYS A 50 12.32 -19.07 1.19
N ALA A 51 11.79 -19.60 2.31
CA ALA A 51 11.26 -20.95 2.37
C ALA A 51 10.09 -21.18 1.42
N ASN A 52 9.33 -20.13 1.10
CA ASN A 52 8.15 -20.20 0.25
C ASN A 52 8.37 -19.59 -1.16
N GLY A 53 9.59 -19.15 -1.49
CA GLY A 53 9.90 -18.56 -2.79
C GLY A 53 9.12 -17.28 -3.08
N LEU A 54 8.85 -16.47 -2.05
CA LEU A 54 8.05 -15.25 -2.15
C LEU A 54 8.93 -14.01 -2.16
N VAL A 55 8.49 -12.99 -2.90
CA VAL A 55 9.05 -11.64 -2.90
C VAL A 55 8.24 -10.75 -1.97
N GLN A 56 8.91 -9.89 -1.18
CA GLN A 56 8.24 -8.82 -0.44
C GLN A 56 8.00 -7.63 -1.36
N ALA A 57 6.74 -7.37 -1.73
CA ALA A 57 6.38 -6.31 -2.66
C ALA A 57 6.36 -4.92 -2.01
N LEU A 58 5.85 -4.82 -0.77
CA LEU A 58 5.67 -3.57 -0.06
C LEU A 58 5.38 -3.82 1.42
N PHE A 59 5.73 -2.85 2.27
CA PHE A 59 5.19 -2.68 3.62
C PHE A 59 5.15 -1.19 3.99
N ASN A 60 4.48 -0.83 5.11
CA ASN A 60 4.34 0.56 5.53
C ASN A 60 5.43 0.97 6.52
N LEU A 61 5.80 2.27 6.52
CA LEU A 61 6.49 2.88 7.66
C LEU A 61 5.69 2.65 8.95
N PRO A 62 6.32 2.70 10.14
CA PRO A 62 5.60 2.67 11.39
C PRO A 62 4.49 3.72 11.41
N ALA A 63 3.27 3.26 11.65
CA ALA A 63 2.07 4.09 11.51
C ALA A 63 1.61 4.73 12.83
N GLY A 64 2.45 4.67 13.88
CA GLY A 64 2.09 5.10 15.23
C GLY A 64 1.30 4.03 15.98
N ASP A 65 0.54 4.43 16.98
CA ASP A 65 -0.28 3.52 17.78
C ASP A 65 -1.58 3.16 17.06
N TRP A 66 -1.50 2.07 16.29
CA TRP A 66 -2.63 1.56 15.50
C TRP A 66 -3.83 1.18 16.36
N SER A 67 -3.58 0.68 17.59
CA SER A 67 -4.63 0.26 18.53
C SER A 67 -5.44 1.44 19.05
N ASN A 68 -4.80 2.61 19.19
CA ASN A 68 -5.44 3.87 19.55
C ASN A 68 -5.95 4.66 18.33
N GLY A 69 -5.98 4.02 17.15
CA GLY A 69 -6.60 4.59 15.96
C GLY A 69 -5.69 5.50 15.15
N GLU A 70 -4.37 5.53 15.40
CA GLU A 70 -3.42 6.22 14.53
C GLU A 70 -3.32 5.50 13.18
N ARG A 71 -3.07 6.25 12.11
CA ARG A 71 -3.01 5.75 10.73
C ARG A 71 -1.88 6.44 9.96
N GLY A 72 -0.69 6.52 10.56
CA GLY A 72 0.45 7.27 10.06
C GLY A 72 0.71 8.54 10.87
N MET A 73 1.87 9.14 10.67
CA MET A 73 2.29 10.33 11.40
C MET A 73 2.94 11.40 10.51
N ALA A 74 2.97 11.17 9.20
CA ALA A 74 3.71 12.07 8.30
C ALA A 74 3.18 13.51 8.31
N CYS A 75 1.88 13.71 8.54
CA CYS A 75 1.25 15.04 8.60
C CYS A 75 1.15 15.64 10.01
N ILE A 76 1.72 15.00 11.05
CA ILE A 76 1.51 15.40 12.44
C ILE A 76 2.71 16.21 12.94
N PRO A 77 2.56 17.54 13.18
CA PRO A 77 3.62 18.39 13.74
C PRO A 77 4.08 17.87 15.11
N GLY A 78 5.39 18.04 15.38
CA GLY A 78 6.00 17.63 16.65
C GLY A 78 6.37 16.15 16.74
N ARG A 79 6.07 15.33 15.72
CA ARG A 79 6.45 13.91 15.66
C ARG A 79 7.57 13.61 14.66
N GLU A 80 8.31 14.61 14.20
CA GLU A 80 9.33 14.44 13.17
C GLU A 80 10.49 13.56 13.64
N VAL A 81 10.85 13.62 14.92
CA VAL A 81 11.90 12.74 15.51
C VAL A 81 11.46 11.29 15.50
N GLU A 82 10.21 11.01 15.89
CA GLU A 82 9.63 9.67 15.85
C GLU A 82 9.52 9.15 14.42
N PHE A 83 9.07 9.99 13.50
CA PHE A 83 9.00 9.69 12.07
C PHE A 83 10.37 9.25 11.52
N ARG A 84 11.44 10.02 11.79
CA ARG A 84 12.80 9.71 11.35
C ARG A 84 13.33 8.42 11.95
N LYS A 85 13.05 8.18 13.24
CA LYS A 85 13.40 6.90 13.90
C LYS A 85 12.67 5.73 13.25
N GLY A 86 11.37 5.88 12.97
CA GLY A 86 10.58 4.88 12.27
C GLY A 86 11.10 4.58 10.87
N LEU A 87 11.53 5.61 10.13
CA LEU A 87 12.15 5.47 8.81
C LEU A 87 13.45 4.64 8.89
N ALA A 88 14.33 4.92 9.84
CA ALA A 88 15.56 4.14 10.03
C ALA A 88 15.26 2.66 10.30
N THR A 89 14.30 2.38 11.20
CA THR A 89 13.85 1.01 11.46
C THR A 89 13.29 0.34 10.19
N ALA A 90 12.49 1.07 9.41
CA ALA A 90 11.93 0.53 8.16
C ALA A 90 13.01 0.19 7.12
N ILE A 91 14.06 1.01 7.01
CA ILE A 91 15.22 0.73 6.14
C ILE A 91 15.92 -0.57 6.55
N GLU A 92 16.15 -0.78 7.85
CA GLU A 92 16.74 -2.02 8.37
C GLU A 92 15.91 -3.25 7.97
N TYR A 93 14.58 -3.18 8.15
CA TYR A 93 13.68 -4.26 7.74
C TYR A 93 13.69 -4.46 6.23
N ALA A 94 13.64 -3.38 5.44
CA ALA A 94 13.64 -3.45 3.98
C ALA A 94 14.89 -4.17 3.45
N HIS A 95 16.06 -3.86 3.96
CA HIS A 95 17.29 -4.56 3.62
C HIS A 95 17.27 -6.02 4.05
N ALA A 96 16.78 -6.32 5.26
CA ALA A 96 16.74 -7.68 5.76
C ALA A 96 15.86 -8.61 4.91
N ILE A 97 14.70 -8.12 4.42
CA ILE A 97 13.72 -8.90 3.65
C ILE A 97 13.76 -8.61 2.14
N ASP A 98 14.76 -7.85 1.67
CA ASP A 98 14.93 -7.41 0.27
C ASP A 98 13.69 -6.72 -0.32
N CYS A 99 13.04 -5.86 0.48
CA CYS A 99 11.91 -5.06 0.03
C CYS A 99 12.39 -3.74 -0.58
N ARG A 100 11.93 -3.43 -1.79
CA ARG A 100 12.35 -2.23 -2.54
C ARG A 100 11.30 -1.14 -2.58
N LYS A 101 10.25 -1.24 -1.77
CA LYS A 101 9.14 -0.29 -1.76
C LYS A 101 8.54 -0.16 -0.36
N ILE A 102 8.37 1.07 0.10
CA ILE A 102 7.79 1.38 1.41
C ILE A 102 6.68 2.41 1.22
N ASN A 103 5.51 2.17 1.84
CA ASN A 103 4.42 3.14 1.89
C ASN A 103 4.52 3.99 3.16
N CYS A 104 4.33 5.30 2.99
CA CYS A 104 4.24 6.27 4.07
C CYS A 104 2.80 6.75 4.21
N LEU A 105 2.13 6.31 5.28
CA LEU A 105 0.79 6.77 5.62
C LEU A 105 0.81 8.22 6.12
N ALA A 106 -0.09 9.04 5.58
CA ALA A 106 -0.19 10.47 5.92
C ALA A 106 -0.48 10.71 7.41
N GLY A 107 -1.41 9.96 7.95
CA GLY A 107 -1.97 10.18 9.28
C GLY A 107 -3.34 10.86 9.24
N LYS A 108 -3.96 10.97 10.41
CA LYS A 108 -5.19 11.74 10.60
C LYS A 108 -4.83 13.18 10.98
N LEU A 109 -5.56 14.15 10.44
CA LEU A 109 -5.41 15.56 10.81
C LEU A 109 -5.79 15.74 12.29
N PRO A 110 -4.86 16.20 13.17
CA PRO A 110 -5.22 16.52 14.56
C PRO A 110 -6.21 17.69 14.62
N ALA A 111 -7.09 17.67 15.62
CA ALA A 111 -8.16 18.65 15.72
C ALA A 111 -7.66 20.11 15.97
N ASP A 112 -6.50 20.24 16.57
CA ASP A 112 -5.83 21.50 16.92
C ASP A 112 -4.77 21.96 15.91
N VAL A 113 -4.62 21.24 14.78
CA VAL A 113 -3.65 21.54 13.73
C VAL A 113 -4.36 22.01 12.47
N SER A 114 -3.89 23.10 11.88
CA SER A 114 -4.41 23.56 10.59
C SER A 114 -4.00 22.64 9.44
N ARG A 115 -4.83 22.58 8.36
CA ARG A 115 -4.46 21.81 7.16
C ARG A 115 -3.14 22.27 6.52
N ASP A 116 -2.85 23.56 6.57
CA ASP A 116 -1.62 24.12 5.98
C ASP A 116 -0.39 23.69 6.79
N GLU A 117 -0.47 23.71 8.11
CA GLU A 117 0.60 23.23 8.99
C GLU A 117 0.84 21.72 8.83
N ALA A 118 -0.22 20.91 8.82
CA ALA A 118 -0.14 19.47 8.57
C ALA A 118 0.46 19.18 7.18
N ARG A 119 0.07 19.98 6.16
CA ARG A 119 0.64 19.86 4.81
C ARG A 119 2.13 20.19 4.79
N ALA A 120 2.54 21.28 5.42
CA ALA A 120 3.96 21.65 5.49
C ALA A 120 4.79 20.57 6.19
N THR A 121 4.28 20.03 7.30
CA THR A 121 4.91 18.93 8.03
C THR A 121 5.03 17.67 7.17
N MET A 122 3.96 17.28 6.46
CA MET A 122 3.99 16.12 5.58
C MET A 122 5.00 16.29 4.45
N ILE A 123 5.04 17.46 3.80
CA ILE A 123 6.01 17.77 2.75
C ILE A 123 7.44 17.63 3.28
N ALA A 124 7.75 18.22 4.43
CA ALA A 124 9.07 18.13 5.04
C ALA A 124 9.47 16.70 5.38
N ASN A 125 8.57 15.91 5.97
CA ASN A 125 8.80 14.52 6.31
C ASN A 125 9.00 13.64 5.05
N LEU A 126 8.17 13.82 4.02
CA LEU A 126 8.30 13.07 2.77
C LEU A 126 9.54 13.46 1.98
N THR A 127 9.95 14.75 1.99
CA THR A 127 11.22 15.20 1.38
C THR A 127 12.40 14.48 2.03
N TYR A 128 12.43 14.44 3.37
CA TYR A 128 13.46 13.71 4.10
C TYR A 128 13.44 12.20 3.78
N ALA A 129 12.26 11.57 3.87
CA ALA A 129 12.12 10.14 3.64
C ALA A 129 12.48 9.73 2.20
N ALA A 130 12.06 10.52 1.20
CA ALA A 130 12.36 10.25 -0.20
C ALA A 130 13.87 10.30 -0.47
N ALA A 131 14.59 11.26 0.13
CA ALA A 131 16.03 11.38 0.00
C ALA A 131 16.77 10.20 0.66
N GLU A 132 16.40 9.83 1.89
CA GLU A 132 17.01 8.71 2.59
C GLU A 132 16.76 7.38 1.86
N LEU A 133 15.51 7.08 1.51
CA LEU A 133 15.14 5.85 0.81
C LEU A 133 15.78 5.75 -0.59
N LYS A 134 15.95 6.88 -1.28
CA LYS A 134 16.66 6.92 -2.57
C LYS A 134 18.12 6.45 -2.45
N ARG A 135 18.81 6.86 -1.39
CA ARG A 135 20.19 6.42 -1.12
C ARG A 135 20.29 4.92 -0.90
N GLU A 136 19.24 4.34 -0.32
CA GLU A 136 19.13 2.92 -0.02
C GLU A 136 18.55 2.08 -1.18
N GLY A 137 18.22 2.72 -2.32
CA GLY A 137 17.62 2.05 -3.48
C GLY A 137 16.21 1.55 -3.20
N ILE A 138 15.47 2.20 -2.28
CA ILE A 138 14.10 1.87 -1.89
C ILE A 138 13.16 2.97 -2.40
N ARG A 139 12.09 2.60 -3.09
CA ARG A 139 11.06 3.52 -3.55
C ARG A 139 10.12 3.90 -2.42
N LEU A 140 9.81 5.18 -2.30
CA LEU A 140 8.79 5.69 -1.40
C LEU A 140 7.46 5.84 -2.13
N VAL A 141 6.38 5.35 -1.53
CA VAL A 141 5.02 5.65 -1.98
C VAL A 141 4.21 6.28 -0.84
N THR A 142 3.16 7.02 -1.17
CA THR A 142 2.16 7.53 -0.21
C THR A 142 0.77 7.30 -0.77
N GLU A 143 -0.20 7.08 0.11
CA GLU A 143 -1.51 6.56 -0.25
C GLU A 143 -2.63 7.52 0.13
N PRO A 144 -3.48 7.93 -0.83
CA PRO A 144 -4.79 8.51 -0.53
C PRO A 144 -5.74 7.44 -0.01
N ILE A 145 -6.26 7.62 1.21
CA ILE A 145 -7.21 6.68 1.84
C ILE A 145 -8.57 7.35 2.00
N ASN A 146 -9.64 6.65 1.62
CA ASN A 146 -10.99 7.19 1.68
C ASN A 146 -11.43 7.56 3.10
N CYS A 147 -12.17 8.67 3.20
CA CYS A 147 -12.62 9.22 4.48
C CYS A 147 -13.79 8.44 5.13
N PHE A 148 -14.39 7.49 4.42
CA PHE A 148 -15.47 6.65 4.96
C PHE A 148 -14.92 5.54 5.85
N ASP A 149 -13.80 4.92 5.46
CA ASP A 149 -13.13 3.89 6.26
C ASP A 149 -12.22 4.50 7.33
N VAL A 150 -11.58 5.64 7.00
CA VAL A 150 -10.68 6.35 7.92
C VAL A 150 -11.10 7.82 8.03
N PRO A 151 -12.12 8.14 8.84
CA PRO A 151 -12.52 9.52 9.07
C PRO A 151 -11.34 10.37 9.58
N GLY A 152 -11.18 11.56 8.98
CA GLY A 152 -10.12 12.50 9.35
C GLY A 152 -8.75 12.17 8.72
N TYR A 153 -8.64 11.15 7.86
CA TYR A 153 -7.38 10.90 7.15
C TYR A 153 -7.00 12.10 6.28
N PHE A 154 -5.73 12.51 6.35
CA PHE A 154 -5.30 13.81 5.85
C PHE A 154 -5.33 13.92 4.32
N VAL A 155 -4.92 12.86 3.61
CA VAL A 155 -4.87 12.81 2.14
C VAL A 155 -5.87 11.75 1.66
N ASN A 156 -7.00 12.16 1.08
CA ASN A 156 -8.05 11.24 0.70
C ASN A 156 -8.43 11.27 -0.79
N ARG A 157 -7.71 12.06 -1.60
CA ARG A 157 -7.88 12.13 -3.05
C ARG A 157 -6.54 12.07 -3.77
N THR A 158 -6.54 11.49 -4.95
CA THR A 158 -5.37 11.41 -5.84
C THR A 158 -4.81 12.80 -6.15
N THR A 159 -5.68 13.79 -6.36
CA THR A 159 -5.28 15.18 -6.63
C THR A 159 -4.55 15.83 -5.46
N GLU A 160 -4.94 15.53 -4.22
CA GLU A 160 -4.22 16.01 -3.02
C GLU A 160 -2.83 15.37 -2.91
N ALA A 161 -2.73 14.05 -3.16
CA ALA A 161 -1.45 13.35 -3.18
C ALA A 161 -0.52 13.92 -4.25
N LEU A 162 -1.01 14.14 -5.47
CA LEU A 162 -0.23 14.76 -6.56
C LEU A 162 0.32 16.14 -6.16
N ALA A 163 -0.51 16.98 -5.55
CA ALA A 163 -0.09 18.31 -5.11
C ALA A 163 0.99 18.25 -4.00
N ILE A 164 1.01 17.18 -3.20
CA ILE A 164 2.08 16.92 -2.24
C ILE A 164 3.35 16.44 -2.95
N LEU A 165 3.22 15.47 -3.86
CA LEU A 165 4.34 14.98 -4.67
C LEU A 165 5.04 16.13 -5.41
N ASP A 166 4.27 17.03 -6.03
CA ASP A 166 4.78 18.19 -6.75
C ASP A 166 5.51 19.17 -5.82
N SER A 167 5.03 19.32 -4.58
CA SER A 167 5.67 20.18 -3.58
C SER A 167 6.95 19.57 -3.00
N VAL A 168 7.05 18.24 -2.92
CA VAL A 168 8.26 17.50 -2.49
C VAL A 168 9.31 17.51 -3.58
N ASP A 169 8.91 17.51 -4.85
CA ASP A 169 9.76 17.55 -6.06
C ASP A 169 10.87 16.48 -6.04
N SER A 170 10.48 15.23 -5.75
CA SER A 170 11.40 14.09 -5.69
C SER A 170 11.08 13.07 -6.78
N ASP A 171 12.12 12.57 -7.44
CA ASP A 171 12.04 11.45 -8.38
C ASP A 171 11.91 10.07 -7.69
N ASN A 172 11.89 10.04 -6.34
CA ASN A 172 11.74 8.82 -5.54
C ASN A 172 10.46 8.82 -4.67
N LEU A 173 9.48 9.67 -4.98
CA LEU A 173 8.18 9.68 -4.31
C LEU A 173 7.07 9.48 -5.33
N PHE A 174 6.20 8.49 -5.08
CA PHE A 174 5.12 8.07 -5.97
C PHE A 174 3.82 7.88 -5.19
N ILE A 175 2.72 7.71 -5.94
CA ILE A 175 1.42 7.35 -5.36
C ILE A 175 1.34 5.82 -5.20
N GLN A 176 0.88 5.34 -4.04
CA GLN A 176 0.22 4.05 -3.93
C GLN A 176 -1.25 4.27 -4.32
N TYR A 177 -1.64 3.72 -5.46
CA TYR A 177 -2.98 3.88 -6.00
C TYR A 177 -3.82 2.65 -5.65
N ASP A 178 -4.56 2.73 -4.54
CA ASP A 178 -5.57 1.73 -4.21
C ASP A 178 -6.85 2.05 -4.96
N ILE A 179 -7.22 1.15 -5.88
CA ILE A 179 -8.39 1.28 -6.75
C ILE A 179 -9.69 1.36 -5.94
N TYR A 180 -9.77 0.65 -4.82
CA TYR A 180 -10.93 0.72 -3.93
C TYR A 180 -11.09 2.10 -3.29
N HIS A 181 -10.00 2.66 -2.75
CA HIS A 181 -10.04 4.00 -2.17
C HIS A 181 -10.37 5.07 -3.21
N ALA A 182 -9.77 4.97 -4.39
CA ALA A 182 -10.04 5.87 -5.51
C ALA A 182 -11.49 5.76 -5.99
N GLN A 183 -12.06 4.55 -6.11
CA GLN A 183 -13.46 4.36 -6.49
C GLN A 183 -14.40 5.04 -5.50
N ARG A 184 -14.14 4.90 -4.20
CA ARG A 184 -14.98 5.50 -3.16
C ARG A 184 -14.97 7.03 -3.13
N MET A 185 -13.86 7.64 -3.56
CA MET A 185 -13.64 9.09 -3.43
C MET A 185 -13.79 9.86 -4.74
N GLU A 186 -13.46 9.25 -5.88
CA GLU A 186 -13.24 9.99 -7.13
C GLU A 186 -13.86 9.32 -8.36
N GLY A 187 -13.80 7.99 -8.45
CA GLY A 187 -14.11 7.31 -9.71
C GLY A 187 -13.04 7.53 -10.78
N GLU A 188 -13.44 7.59 -12.08
CA GLU A 188 -12.53 7.85 -13.22
C GLU A 188 -11.28 6.96 -13.27
N LEU A 189 -11.36 5.74 -12.72
CA LEU A 189 -10.23 4.83 -12.51
C LEU A 189 -9.37 4.63 -13.76
N GLY A 190 -10.02 4.40 -14.91
CA GLY A 190 -9.31 4.11 -16.15
C GLY A 190 -8.53 5.31 -16.70
N ASN A 191 -9.07 6.51 -16.63
CA ASN A 191 -8.38 7.72 -17.07
C ASN A 191 -7.25 8.07 -16.11
N THR A 192 -7.47 7.92 -14.80
CA THR A 192 -6.45 8.14 -13.79
C THR A 192 -5.25 7.19 -13.97
N LEU A 193 -5.49 5.89 -14.14
CA LEU A 193 -4.44 4.91 -14.39
C LEU A 193 -3.63 5.21 -15.64
N ARG A 194 -4.29 5.60 -16.78
CA ARG A 194 -3.58 5.96 -18.01
C ARG A 194 -2.72 7.22 -17.85
N ASN A 195 -3.29 8.26 -17.26
CA ASN A 195 -2.66 9.57 -17.23
C ASN A 195 -1.57 9.66 -16.16
N LEU A 196 -1.71 8.92 -15.06
CA LEU A 196 -0.83 9.01 -13.90
C LEU A 196 0.12 7.81 -13.74
N LEU A 197 0.15 6.87 -14.67
CA LEU A 197 1.03 5.70 -14.57
C LEU A 197 2.48 6.05 -14.20
N PRO A 198 3.13 7.07 -14.76
CA PRO A 198 4.49 7.44 -14.38
C PRO A 198 4.63 7.96 -12.94
N ARG A 199 3.53 8.35 -12.30
CA ARG A 199 3.47 8.84 -10.91
C ARG A 199 3.00 7.77 -9.92
N ILE A 200 2.55 6.60 -10.41
CA ILE A 200 2.07 5.48 -9.61
C ILE A 200 3.23 4.51 -9.35
N GLY A 201 3.57 4.31 -8.09
CA GLY A 201 4.63 3.41 -7.65
C GLY A 201 4.12 2.06 -7.19
N HIS A 202 2.84 1.94 -6.86
CA HIS A 202 2.19 0.71 -6.45
C HIS A 202 0.69 0.78 -6.71
N ILE A 203 0.07 -0.36 -7.01
CA ILE A 203 -1.38 -0.47 -7.19
C ILE A 203 -1.92 -1.51 -6.22
N GLN A 204 -3.07 -1.19 -5.60
CA GLN A 204 -3.80 -2.15 -4.78
C GLN A 204 -5.24 -2.30 -5.25
N ILE A 205 -5.86 -3.44 -4.91
CA ILE A 205 -7.20 -3.81 -5.34
C ILE A 205 -8.06 -4.36 -4.20
N ALA A 206 -9.29 -3.89 -4.15
CA ALA A 206 -10.44 -4.47 -3.47
C ALA A 206 -11.71 -4.01 -4.17
N ASP A 207 -12.80 -4.76 -4.07
CA ASP A 207 -14.05 -4.35 -4.72
C ASP A 207 -14.92 -3.49 -3.80
N ASN A 208 -15.64 -2.54 -4.38
CA ASN A 208 -16.54 -1.64 -3.69
C ASN A 208 -18.00 -2.14 -3.89
N PRO A 209 -18.86 -2.04 -2.84
CA PRO A 209 -18.69 -1.32 -1.58
C PRO A 209 -18.09 -2.15 -0.42
N GLY A 210 -17.96 -3.45 -0.50
CA GLY A 210 -17.67 -4.31 0.65
C GLY A 210 -16.19 -4.45 1.00
N ARG A 211 -15.26 -3.88 0.20
CA ARG A 211 -13.82 -4.11 0.28
C ARG A 211 -13.45 -5.59 0.23
N HIS A 212 -14.19 -6.35 -0.60
CA HIS A 212 -13.99 -7.78 -0.80
C HIS A 212 -13.17 -8.08 -2.06
N GLU A 213 -13.08 -9.38 -2.42
CA GLU A 213 -12.37 -9.83 -3.62
C GLU A 213 -12.92 -9.23 -4.92
N PRO A 214 -12.05 -9.02 -5.95
CA PRO A 214 -12.46 -8.54 -7.27
C PRO A 214 -13.61 -9.33 -7.88
N GLY A 215 -14.60 -8.64 -8.44
CA GLY A 215 -15.81 -9.21 -9.02
C GLY A 215 -16.94 -9.46 -8.03
N SER A 216 -16.76 -9.04 -6.77
CA SER A 216 -17.81 -9.13 -5.75
C SER A 216 -18.67 -7.87 -5.63
N GLY A 217 -18.32 -6.79 -6.32
CA GLY A 217 -18.96 -5.49 -6.25
C GLY A 217 -19.13 -4.81 -7.61
N GLU A 218 -18.95 -3.48 -7.65
CA GLU A 218 -19.30 -2.64 -8.80
C GLU A 218 -18.11 -2.35 -9.75
N ILE A 219 -16.86 -2.67 -9.35
CA ILE A 219 -15.69 -2.34 -10.16
C ILE A 219 -15.51 -3.40 -11.26
N ASN A 220 -15.38 -2.95 -12.52
CA ASN A 220 -15.13 -3.86 -13.64
C ASN A 220 -13.66 -4.29 -13.68
N TYR A 221 -13.25 -5.18 -12.77
CA TYR A 221 -11.87 -5.65 -12.67
C TYR A 221 -11.37 -6.38 -13.92
N ALA A 222 -12.23 -7.11 -14.65
CA ALA A 222 -11.82 -7.73 -15.91
C ALA A 222 -11.35 -6.70 -16.94
N TRP A 223 -11.96 -5.51 -16.95
CA TRP A 223 -11.55 -4.40 -17.81
C TRP A 223 -10.29 -3.70 -17.25
N ILE A 224 -10.23 -3.48 -15.93
CA ILE A 224 -9.08 -2.86 -15.27
C ILE A 224 -7.81 -3.69 -15.50
N PHE A 225 -7.87 -5.00 -15.35
CA PHE A 225 -6.68 -5.86 -15.54
C PHE A 225 -6.16 -5.80 -16.98
N ARG A 226 -7.05 -5.84 -17.96
CA ARG A 226 -6.66 -5.60 -19.37
C ARG A 226 -6.06 -4.22 -19.61
N LEU A 227 -6.59 -3.20 -18.92
CA LEU A 227 -6.03 -1.86 -18.99
C LEU A 227 -4.62 -1.81 -18.43
N LEU A 228 -4.36 -2.40 -17.28
CA LEU A 228 -3.02 -2.43 -16.66
C LEU A 228 -1.98 -3.05 -17.60
N ASP A 229 -2.34 -4.17 -18.27
CA ASP A 229 -1.49 -4.77 -19.30
C ASP A 229 -1.28 -3.80 -20.49
N ALA A 230 -2.34 -3.19 -20.98
CA ALA A 230 -2.29 -2.31 -22.16
C ALA A 230 -1.46 -1.04 -21.94
N ILE A 231 -1.44 -0.51 -20.70
CA ILE A 231 -0.63 0.67 -20.35
C ILE A 231 0.78 0.31 -19.89
N GLY A 232 1.12 -0.98 -19.81
CA GLY A 232 2.46 -1.47 -19.47
C GLY A 232 2.79 -1.45 -17.99
N TYR A 233 1.80 -1.56 -17.08
CA TYR A 233 2.08 -1.75 -15.67
C TYR A 233 2.64 -3.16 -15.43
N ASP A 234 3.92 -3.26 -15.03
CA ASP A 234 4.65 -4.53 -14.90
C ASP A 234 5.08 -4.88 -13.47
N ASP A 235 4.65 -4.09 -12.48
CA ASP A 235 4.92 -4.32 -11.06
C ASP A 235 3.80 -5.14 -10.39
N TRP A 236 3.95 -5.42 -9.09
CA TRP A 236 2.97 -6.17 -8.30
C TRP A 236 1.71 -5.35 -8.04
N VAL A 237 0.56 -6.01 -8.11
CA VAL A 237 -0.75 -5.50 -7.70
C VAL A 237 -1.11 -6.12 -6.37
N GLY A 238 -1.19 -5.33 -5.31
CA GLY A 238 -1.51 -5.78 -3.95
C GLY A 238 -2.99 -6.16 -3.80
N CYS A 239 -3.26 -7.36 -3.34
CA CYS A 239 -4.62 -7.84 -3.06
C CYS A 239 -5.01 -7.45 -1.63
N GLU A 240 -5.43 -6.19 -1.43
CA GLU A 240 -5.74 -5.63 -0.11
C GLU A 240 -7.25 -5.61 0.17
N TYR A 241 -7.83 -6.78 0.31
CA TYR A 241 -9.27 -6.94 0.55
C TYR A 241 -9.59 -7.91 1.68
N ASN A 242 -10.77 -7.75 2.26
CA ASN A 242 -11.33 -8.68 3.23
C ASN A 242 -12.08 -9.79 2.48
N PRO A 243 -11.63 -11.06 2.51
CA PRO A 243 -12.38 -12.15 1.88
C PRO A 243 -13.81 -12.21 2.41
N LYS A 244 -14.79 -12.41 1.52
CA LYS A 244 -16.20 -12.57 1.94
C LYS A 244 -16.43 -13.75 2.85
N THR A 245 -15.61 -14.79 2.67
CA THR A 245 -15.67 -16.02 3.47
C THR A 245 -14.24 -16.39 3.92
N THR A 246 -13.60 -17.35 3.29
CA THR A 246 -12.18 -17.63 3.50
C THR A 246 -11.36 -17.15 2.30
N THR A 247 -10.08 -16.88 2.50
CA THR A 247 -9.20 -16.45 1.40
C THR A 247 -9.25 -17.45 0.26
N ALA A 248 -9.06 -18.74 0.53
CA ALA A 248 -9.02 -19.79 -0.50
C ALA A 248 -10.31 -19.87 -1.32
N ALA A 249 -11.48 -19.72 -0.69
CA ALA A 249 -12.77 -19.75 -1.38
C ALA A 249 -12.97 -18.53 -2.29
N GLY A 250 -12.41 -17.36 -1.90
CA GLY A 250 -12.52 -16.11 -2.65
C GLY A 250 -11.60 -16.01 -3.86
N LEU A 251 -10.54 -16.81 -4.01
CA LEU A 251 -9.51 -16.65 -5.07
C LEU A 251 -9.99 -17.03 -6.48
N GLY A 252 -11.21 -17.50 -6.66
CA GLY A 252 -11.76 -17.89 -7.97
C GLY A 252 -11.67 -16.79 -9.04
N TRP A 253 -11.71 -15.52 -8.64
CA TRP A 253 -11.59 -14.37 -9.54
C TRP A 253 -10.28 -14.34 -10.34
N MET A 254 -9.18 -14.87 -9.79
CA MET A 254 -7.89 -14.91 -10.49
C MET A 254 -7.99 -15.72 -11.80
N LYS A 255 -8.85 -16.73 -11.84
CA LYS A 255 -9.09 -17.52 -13.05
C LYS A 255 -10.14 -16.89 -13.96
N THR A 256 -11.16 -16.26 -13.39
CA THR A 256 -12.33 -15.80 -14.16
C THR A 256 -12.16 -14.39 -14.73
N LEU A 257 -11.41 -13.50 -14.06
CA LEU A 257 -11.27 -12.10 -14.46
C LEU A 257 -9.93 -11.78 -15.13
N VAL A 258 -8.90 -12.60 -14.93
CA VAL A 258 -7.56 -12.36 -15.49
C VAL A 258 -7.40 -13.01 -16.87
N GLY A 259 -8.21 -14.04 -17.17
CA GLY A 259 -8.12 -14.84 -18.40
C GLY A 259 -7.09 -15.97 -18.29
N PRO A 260 -7.09 -16.88 -19.27
CA PRO A 260 -6.12 -17.98 -19.34
C PRO A 260 -4.70 -17.48 -19.62
#